data_139d7f8aa8913a8f1d946423da5d0a1c
#
_entry.id   139d7f8aa8913a8f1d946423da5d0a1c
#
_cell.length_a   1.000
_cell.length_b   1.000
_cell.length_c   1.000
_cell.angle_alpha   90.00
_cell.angle_beta   90.00
_cell.angle_gamma   90.00
#
_symmetry.space_group_name_H-M   'P 1'
#
loop_
_entity.id
_entity.type
_entity.pdbx_description
1 polymer ?
#
loop_
_entity_poly.entity_id
_entity_poly.type
_entity_poly.pdbx_seq_one_letter_code
_entity_poly.pdbx_strand_id
1 'polypeptide(L)'
;MHNVERTAGVVPENDHTGLGLLAKTFEGEPPKSDSFTYKRAFTDLVEGWKSDQLWLQLGWQDIKQRYRRSTLGPFWITIATGVMALALGLLYSLLFQEDLSFFLPHVTLGLILWGFIAGCIQDGAQVFIANEGLIKQLPAPLSVHVYRLVWRQTLFLAHNMIIYLIMLAIFRPHLGWAGLLFFPALLLFLLNGVWVAMFFGIISTRFRDVAPLVDSLVQLCFYMTPIVWLSLIHI
;
A
#
# COMPACT_ATOMS: atom_id res chain seq x y z
N MET A 1 37.46 -6.94 -66.33
CA MET A 1 37.20 -8.38 -66.12
C MET A 1 37.82 -8.78 -64.80
N HIS A 2 37.05 -8.81 -63.74
CA HIS A 2 37.30 -9.66 -62.60
C HIS A 2 35.96 -9.69 -61.75
N ASN A 3 35.28 -10.82 -61.86
CA ASN A 3 34.17 -11.22 -61.04
C ASN A 3 34.68 -11.48 -59.62
N VAL A 4 34.12 -10.87 -58.65
CA VAL A 4 34.22 -11.27 -57.23
C VAL A 4 32.84 -11.80 -56.78
N GLU A 5 32.72 -13.11 -56.76
CA GLU A 5 31.61 -13.83 -56.12
C GLU A 5 31.61 -13.54 -54.64
N ARG A 6 30.52 -12.98 -54.17
CA ARG A 6 30.22 -12.93 -52.72
C ARG A 6 29.62 -14.26 -52.30
N THR A 7 30.42 -15.07 -51.67
CA THR A 7 29.95 -16.21 -50.88
C THR A 7 29.10 -15.70 -49.71
N ALA A 8 27.80 -15.94 -49.79
CA ALA A 8 26.89 -15.77 -48.67
C ALA A 8 27.27 -16.80 -47.60
N GLY A 9 27.79 -16.29 -46.46
CA GLY A 9 28.01 -17.10 -45.27
C GLY A 9 26.68 -17.53 -44.67
N VAL A 10 26.45 -18.83 -44.69
CA VAL A 10 25.36 -19.48 -43.95
C VAL A 10 25.64 -19.30 -42.46
N VAL A 11 24.81 -18.51 -41.79
CA VAL A 11 24.79 -18.39 -40.33
C VAL A 11 24.20 -19.70 -39.80
N PRO A 12 24.84 -20.43 -38.90
CA PRO A 12 24.27 -21.65 -38.34
C PRO A 12 23.09 -21.29 -37.43
N GLU A 13 21.93 -21.77 -37.81
CA GLU A 13 20.68 -21.74 -37.05
C GLU A 13 20.75 -22.80 -35.95
N ASN A 14 21.44 -22.52 -34.86
CA ASN A 14 21.37 -23.31 -33.64
C ASN A 14 21.71 -22.42 -32.43
N ASP A 15 20.75 -21.61 -32.06
CA ASP A 15 20.77 -20.99 -30.72
C ASP A 15 19.60 -21.51 -29.89
N HIS A 16 19.82 -22.68 -29.28
CA HIS A 16 18.94 -23.25 -28.23
C HIS A 16 19.25 -22.59 -26.87
N THR A 17 19.48 -21.30 -26.85
CA THR A 17 19.59 -20.57 -25.59
C THR A 17 18.21 -20.44 -24.96
N GLY A 18 18.14 -20.59 -23.62
CA GLY A 18 16.90 -20.51 -22.84
C GLY A 18 16.08 -19.25 -23.07
N LEU A 19 16.66 -18.21 -23.67
CA LEU A 19 15.99 -16.98 -24.14
C LEU A 19 14.99 -17.24 -25.26
N GLY A 20 15.25 -18.15 -26.19
CA GLY A 20 14.32 -18.52 -27.27
C GLY A 20 13.09 -19.28 -26.74
N LEU A 21 13.26 -20.10 -25.71
CA LEU A 21 12.16 -20.78 -25.01
C LEU A 21 11.31 -19.80 -24.21
N LEU A 22 11.92 -18.84 -23.58
CA LEU A 22 11.19 -17.77 -22.84
C LEU A 22 10.42 -16.88 -23.83
N ALA A 23 11.01 -16.50 -24.96
CA ALA A 23 10.32 -15.71 -25.99
C ALA A 23 9.10 -16.44 -26.56
N LYS A 24 9.18 -17.75 -26.83
CA LYS A 24 8.03 -18.55 -27.28
C LYS A 24 6.93 -18.69 -26.24
N THR A 25 7.26 -18.65 -24.96
CA THR A 25 6.24 -18.69 -23.87
C THR A 25 5.46 -17.37 -23.79
N PHE A 26 6.02 -16.28 -24.33
CA PHE A 26 5.41 -14.95 -24.35
C PHE A 26 4.80 -14.56 -25.71
N GLU A 27 4.93 -15.39 -26.76
CA GLU A 27 4.14 -15.27 -28.00
C GLU A 27 2.71 -15.80 -27.79
N GLY A 28 2.05 -15.39 -26.71
CA GLY A 28 0.61 -15.43 -26.60
C GLY A 28 0.03 -14.50 -27.65
N GLU A 29 -0.97 -14.98 -28.41
CA GLU A 29 -1.70 -14.20 -29.41
C GLU A 29 -1.95 -12.76 -28.93
N PRO A 30 -1.80 -11.74 -29.80
CA PRO A 30 -2.11 -10.37 -29.44
C PRO A 30 -3.55 -10.33 -28.92
N PRO A 31 -3.81 -9.68 -27.79
CA PRO A 31 -5.10 -9.75 -27.12
C PRO A 31 -6.18 -9.26 -28.06
N LYS A 32 -7.08 -10.17 -28.46
CA LYS A 32 -8.31 -9.82 -29.17
C LYS A 32 -8.95 -8.67 -28.44
N SER A 33 -9.43 -7.66 -29.17
CA SER A 33 -9.86 -6.33 -28.71
C SER A 33 -11.08 -6.27 -27.80
N ASP A 34 -11.42 -7.34 -27.10
CA ASP A 34 -12.43 -7.32 -26.03
C ASP A 34 -11.86 -6.71 -24.74
N SER A 35 -11.53 -5.41 -24.84
CA SER A 35 -10.92 -4.64 -23.76
C SER A 35 -11.82 -4.41 -22.55
N PHE A 36 -13.10 -4.73 -22.63
CA PHE A 36 -14.10 -4.47 -21.60
C PHE A 36 -14.66 -5.75 -20.94
N THR A 37 -13.84 -6.74 -20.69
CA THR A 37 -14.33 -7.96 -20.06
C THR A 37 -14.06 -7.93 -18.55
N TYR A 38 -15.13 -7.87 -17.74
CA TYR A 38 -15.06 -8.04 -16.27
C TYR A 38 -14.27 -9.30 -15.87
N LYS A 39 -14.28 -10.33 -16.72
CA LYS A 39 -13.52 -11.55 -16.56
C LYS A 39 -12.01 -11.28 -16.50
N ARG A 40 -11.49 -10.39 -17.34
CA ARG A 40 -10.04 -10.03 -17.33
C ARG A 40 -9.66 -9.28 -16.06
N ALA A 41 -10.49 -8.34 -15.60
CA ALA A 41 -10.25 -7.62 -14.36
C ALA A 41 -10.24 -8.57 -13.16
N PHE A 42 -11.17 -9.52 -13.10
CA PHE A 42 -11.19 -10.52 -12.06
C PHE A 42 -10.00 -11.49 -12.15
N THR A 43 -9.62 -11.90 -13.36
CA THR A 43 -8.44 -12.73 -13.59
C THR A 43 -7.17 -12.02 -13.13
N ASP A 44 -6.99 -10.72 -13.46
CA ASP A 44 -5.86 -9.91 -13.00
C ASP A 44 -5.77 -9.87 -11.45
N LEU A 45 -6.91 -9.67 -10.77
CA LEU A 45 -6.94 -9.70 -9.30
C LEU A 45 -6.53 -11.06 -8.74
N VAL A 46 -7.04 -12.15 -9.31
CA VAL A 46 -6.73 -13.51 -8.82
C VAL A 46 -5.28 -13.89 -9.13
N GLU A 47 -4.77 -13.58 -10.32
CA GLU A 47 -3.39 -13.85 -10.71
C GLU A 47 -2.41 -13.01 -9.89
N GLY A 48 -2.74 -11.73 -9.67
CA GLY A 48 -1.97 -10.87 -8.79
C GLY A 48 -1.91 -11.39 -7.35
N TRP A 49 -3.03 -11.87 -6.82
CA TRP A 49 -3.05 -12.48 -5.50
C TRP A 49 -2.19 -13.75 -5.43
N LYS A 50 -2.23 -14.60 -6.47
CA LYS A 50 -1.41 -15.82 -6.54
C LYS A 50 0.08 -15.55 -6.68
N SER A 51 0.45 -14.36 -7.13
CA SER A 51 1.85 -13.91 -7.23
C SER A 51 2.37 -13.36 -5.89
N ASP A 52 2.02 -14.04 -4.79
CA ASP A 52 2.29 -13.63 -3.40
C ASP A 52 3.78 -13.37 -3.13
N GLN A 53 4.67 -14.24 -3.61
CA GLN A 53 6.11 -14.07 -3.46
C GLN A 53 6.59 -12.74 -4.04
N LEU A 54 6.01 -12.30 -5.17
CA LEU A 54 6.43 -11.09 -5.85
C LEU A 54 6.06 -9.84 -5.05
N TRP A 55 4.77 -9.68 -4.67
CA TRP A 55 4.34 -8.46 -3.97
C TRP A 55 4.82 -8.42 -2.51
N LEU A 56 4.97 -9.57 -1.84
CA LEU A 56 5.56 -9.64 -0.50
C LEU A 56 7.02 -9.19 -0.50
N GLN A 57 7.84 -9.71 -1.45
CA GLN A 57 9.25 -9.37 -1.55
C GLN A 57 9.45 -7.91 -1.95
N LEU A 58 8.70 -7.43 -2.96
CA LEU A 58 8.79 -6.05 -3.41
C LEU A 58 8.36 -5.07 -2.31
N GLY A 59 7.26 -5.35 -1.59
CA GLY A 59 6.81 -4.51 -0.49
C GLY A 59 7.80 -4.47 0.68
N TRP A 60 8.45 -5.60 0.99
CA TRP A 60 9.52 -5.64 1.98
C TRP A 60 10.76 -4.85 1.54
N GLN A 61 11.11 -4.94 0.24
CA GLN A 61 12.21 -4.17 -0.33
C GLN A 61 11.95 -2.66 -0.28
N ASP A 62 10.70 -2.21 -0.49
CA ASP A 62 10.32 -0.80 -0.38
C ASP A 62 10.66 -0.24 1.00
N ILE A 63 10.35 -1.00 2.06
CA ILE A 63 10.68 -0.61 3.43
C ILE A 63 12.18 -0.57 3.64
N LYS A 64 12.90 -1.60 3.20
CA LYS A 64 14.37 -1.63 3.30
C LYS A 64 15.02 -0.46 2.57
N GLN A 65 14.55 -0.11 1.38
CA GLN A 65 15.08 1.00 0.59
C GLN A 65 14.81 2.35 1.24
N ARG A 66 13.59 2.55 1.79
CA ARG A 66 13.22 3.79 2.47
C ARG A 66 14.12 4.08 3.68
N TYR A 67 14.58 3.03 4.37
CA TYR A 67 15.37 3.15 5.60
C TYR A 67 16.84 2.74 5.47
N ARG A 68 17.33 2.52 4.26
CA ARG A 68 18.69 1.98 4.00
C ARG A 68 19.82 2.78 4.66
N ARG A 69 19.63 4.08 4.91
CA ARG A 69 20.64 4.95 5.54
C ARG A 69 20.20 5.50 6.90
N SER A 70 19.13 4.95 7.46
CA SER A 70 18.61 5.37 8.77
C SER A 70 19.20 4.50 9.87
N THR A 71 19.67 5.11 10.96
CA THR A 71 20.17 4.41 12.15
C THR A 71 19.06 3.71 12.93
N LEU A 72 17.86 4.30 12.97
CA LEU A 72 16.70 3.77 13.68
C LEU A 72 15.77 2.95 12.77
N GLY A 73 16.01 2.95 11.44
CA GLY A 73 15.20 2.19 10.49
C GLY A 73 13.71 2.53 10.53
N PRO A 74 12.83 1.52 10.43
CA PRO A 74 11.37 1.70 10.47
C PRO A 74 10.84 2.27 11.78
N PHE A 75 11.58 2.15 12.90
CA PHE A 75 11.17 2.70 14.19
C PHE A 75 10.99 4.22 14.18
N TRP A 76 11.59 4.92 13.21
CA TRP A 76 11.40 6.36 13.07
C TRP A 76 9.93 6.74 12.84
N ILE A 77 9.18 5.95 12.05
CA ILE A 77 7.73 6.16 11.86
C ILE A 77 7.00 5.97 13.18
N THR A 78 7.34 4.90 13.90
CA THR A 78 6.74 4.58 15.20
C THR A 78 6.96 5.71 16.20
N ILE A 79 8.19 6.23 16.29
CA ILE A 79 8.51 7.37 17.17
C ILE A 79 7.71 8.61 16.75
N ALA A 80 7.66 8.94 15.46
CA ALA A 80 6.92 10.10 14.97
C ALA A 80 5.41 9.99 15.29
N THR A 81 4.81 8.82 15.08
CA THR A 81 3.41 8.56 15.44
C THR A 81 3.19 8.66 16.95
N GLY A 82 4.13 8.12 17.75
CA GLY A 82 4.07 8.21 19.20
C GLY A 82 4.15 9.64 19.73
N VAL A 83 5.08 10.45 19.21
CA VAL A 83 5.21 11.86 19.55
C VAL A 83 3.94 12.63 19.17
N MET A 84 3.38 12.37 17.97
CA MET A 84 2.14 13.01 17.53
C MET A 84 0.96 12.61 18.42
N ALA A 85 0.85 11.34 18.77
CA ALA A 85 -0.19 10.84 19.66
C ALA A 85 -0.09 11.45 21.07
N LEU A 86 1.14 11.56 21.61
CA LEU A 86 1.38 12.22 22.89
C LEU A 86 1.02 13.70 22.84
N ALA A 87 1.45 14.43 21.80
CA ALA A 87 1.17 15.85 21.65
C ALA A 87 -0.32 16.13 21.55
N LEU A 88 -1.03 15.40 20.69
CA LEU A 88 -2.48 15.54 20.54
C LEU A 88 -3.22 15.04 21.77
N GLY A 89 -2.82 13.91 22.34
CA GLY A 89 -3.43 13.34 23.53
C GLY A 89 -3.34 14.30 24.73
N LEU A 90 -2.18 14.90 24.99
CA LEU A 90 -2.00 15.90 26.04
C LEU A 90 -2.79 17.17 25.75
N LEU A 91 -2.69 17.70 24.53
CA LEU A 91 -3.38 18.94 24.17
C LEU A 91 -4.89 18.82 24.35
N TYR A 92 -5.48 17.77 23.81
CA TYR A 92 -6.93 17.59 23.83
C TYR A 92 -7.46 17.09 25.18
N SER A 93 -6.69 16.28 25.91
CA SER A 93 -7.03 15.92 27.30
C SER A 93 -7.16 17.17 28.18
N LEU A 94 -6.23 18.14 28.05
CA LEU A 94 -6.30 19.40 28.77
C LEU A 94 -7.45 20.29 28.28
N LEU A 95 -7.70 20.30 26.97
CA LEU A 95 -8.75 21.14 26.38
C LEU A 95 -10.16 20.66 26.74
N PHE A 96 -10.37 19.34 26.73
CA PHE A 96 -11.68 18.73 27.01
C PHE A 96 -11.87 18.30 28.47
N GLN A 97 -10.83 18.46 29.30
CA GLN A 97 -10.82 18.04 30.71
C GLN A 97 -11.11 16.53 30.90
N GLU A 98 -10.68 15.73 29.91
CA GLU A 98 -10.83 14.29 29.93
C GLU A 98 -9.64 13.59 30.58
N ASP A 99 -9.88 12.40 31.15
CA ASP A 99 -8.81 11.61 31.75
C ASP A 99 -7.82 11.12 30.67
N LEU A 100 -6.57 11.53 30.80
CA LEU A 100 -5.49 11.17 29.90
C LEU A 100 -5.34 9.65 29.72
N SER A 101 -5.62 8.89 30.78
CA SER A 101 -5.49 7.43 30.77
C SER A 101 -6.45 6.74 29.81
N PHE A 102 -7.61 7.34 29.60
CA PHE A 102 -8.61 6.86 28.63
C PHE A 102 -8.40 7.48 27.26
N PHE A 103 -8.14 8.77 27.22
CA PHE A 103 -8.11 9.54 25.97
C PHE A 103 -6.87 9.19 25.09
N LEU A 104 -5.69 9.05 25.72
CA LEU A 104 -4.45 8.82 25.00
C LEU A 104 -4.42 7.50 24.21
N PRO A 105 -4.82 6.33 24.75
CA PRO A 105 -4.93 5.10 23.96
C PRO A 105 -5.94 5.21 22.82
N HIS A 106 -7.06 5.92 23.03
CA HIS A 106 -8.08 6.12 22.00
C HIS A 106 -7.53 6.91 20.80
N VAL A 107 -6.92 8.08 21.05
CA VAL A 107 -6.32 8.92 20.00
C VAL A 107 -5.19 8.17 19.29
N THR A 108 -4.37 7.44 20.05
CA THR A 108 -3.26 6.65 19.47
C THR A 108 -3.77 5.63 18.47
N LEU A 109 -4.78 4.84 18.85
CA LEU A 109 -5.38 3.85 17.94
C LEU A 109 -6.02 4.52 16.72
N GLY A 110 -6.74 5.63 16.93
CA GLY A 110 -7.34 6.41 15.85
C GLY A 110 -6.33 6.91 14.84
N LEU A 111 -5.20 7.48 15.30
CA LEU A 111 -4.11 7.95 14.43
C LEU A 111 -3.45 6.81 13.65
N ILE A 112 -3.25 5.64 14.27
CA ILE A 112 -2.65 4.48 13.63
C ILE A 112 -3.56 3.96 12.51
N LEU A 113 -4.85 3.78 12.79
CA LEU A 113 -5.83 3.32 11.80
C LEU A 113 -6.01 4.35 10.69
N TRP A 114 -6.07 5.64 11.03
CA TRP A 114 -6.12 6.71 10.04
C TRP A 114 -4.90 6.71 9.12
N GLY A 115 -3.71 6.52 9.68
CA GLY A 115 -2.47 6.43 8.92
C GLY A 115 -2.51 5.32 7.86
N PHE A 116 -3.08 4.16 8.20
CA PHE A 116 -3.29 3.08 7.25
C PHE A 116 -4.28 3.46 6.14
N ILE A 117 -5.43 4.03 6.50
CA ILE A 117 -6.47 4.46 5.53
C ILE A 117 -5.89 5.53 4.59
N ALA A 118 -5.30 6.57 5.16
CA ALA A 118 -4.68 7.67 4.42
C ALA A 118 -3.58 7.16 3.48
N GLY A 119 -2.71 6.27 3.97
CA GLY A 119 -1.65 5.67 3.17
C GLY A 119 -2.18 4.83 2.00
N CYS A 120 -3.24 4.04 2.20
CA CYS A 120 -3.88 3.29 1.11
C CYS A 120 -4.50 4.19 0.05
N ILE A 121 -5.08 5.33 0.45
CA ILE A 121 -5.72 6.28 -0.47
C ILE A 121 -4.66 7.10 -1.22
N GLN A 122 -3.76 7.77 -0.51
CA GLN A 122 -2.77 8.71 -1.06
C GLN A 122 -1.71 7.99 -1.91
N ASP A 123 -1.04 6.97 -1.34
CA ASP A 123 -0.07 6.17 -2.10
C ASP A 123 -0.79 5.36 -3.19
N GLY A 124 -2.06 4.96 -2.97
CA GLY A 124 -2.93 4.32 -3.95
C GLY A 124 -3.16 5.18 -5.17
N ALA A 125 -3.45 6.47 -4.99
CA ALA A 125 -3.64 7.41 -6.09
C ALA A 125 -2.38 7.52 -6.98
N GLN A 126 -1.20 7.25 -6.44
CA GLN A 126 0.06 7.32 -7.20
C GLN A 126 0.62 5.96 -7.60
N VAL A 127 -0.03 4.84 -7.23
CA VAL A 127 0.56 3.50 -7.34
C VAL A 127 1.01 3.12 -8.76
N PHE A 128 0.22 3.42 -9.77
CA PHE A 128 0.56 3.09 -11.16
C PHE A 128 1.50 4.12 -11.78
N ILE A 129 1.35 5.39 -11.42
CA ILE A 129 2.22 6.48 -11.91
C ILE A 129 3.65 6.29 -11.38
N ALA A 130 3.80 6.04 -10.09
CA ALA A 130 5.11 5.84 -9.47
C ALA A 130 5.82 4.56 -9.94
N ASN A 131 5.07 3.55 -10.37
CA ASN A 131 5.61 2.29 -10.84
C ASN A 131 5.56 2.12 -12.37
N GLU A 132 5.33 3.19 -13.13
CA GLU A 132 5.20 3.15 -14.60
C GLU A 132 6.40 2.45 -15.27
N GLY A 133 7.62 2.74 -14.82
CA GLY A 133 8.84 2.10 -15.34
C GLY A 133 8.86 0.59 -15.10
N LEU A 134 8.46 0.15 -13.92
CA LEU A 134 8.41 -1.28 -13.57
C LEU A 134 7.30 -2.01 -14.33
N ILE A 135 6.13 -1.38 -14.46
CA ILE A 135 4.98 -1.92 -15.19
C ILE A 135 5.32 -2.17 -16.67
N LYS A 136 6.09 -1.26 -17.28
CA LYS A 136 6.52 -1.42 -18.69
C LYS A 136 7.58 -2.50 -18.91
N GLN A 137 8.35 -2.83 -17.86
CA GLN A 137 9.46 -3.78 -17.96
C GLN A 137 9.08 -5.19 -17.50
N LEU A 138 8.12 -5.31 -16.60
CA LEU A 138 7.74 -6.58 -15.99
C LEU A 138 6.34 -6.99 -16.46
N PRO A 139 6.18 -8.13 -17.16
CA PRO A 139 4.88 -8.66 -17.55
C PRO A 139 4.19 -9.29 -16.32
N ALA A 140 3.72 -8.46 -15.40
CA ALA A 140 3.00 -8.89 -14.21
C ALA A 140 1.60 -8.28 -14.18
N PRO A 141 0.62 -8.94 -13.50
CA PRO A 141 -0.70 -8.37 -13.29
C PRO A 141 -0.61 -7.00 -12.60
N LEU A 142 -1.45 -6.05 -13.03
CA LEU A 142 -1.44 -4.69 -12.45
C LEU A 142 -1.79 -4.68 -10.95
N SER A 143 -2.63 -5.60 -10.53
CA SER A 143 -3.04 -5.78 -9.13
C SER A 143 -1.87 -6.10 -8.18
N VAL A 144 -0.76 -6.67 -8.68
CA VAL A 144 0.46 -6.91 -7.89
C VAL A 144 0.98 -5.63 -7.25
N HIS A 145 0.95 -4.49 -7.98
CA HIS A 145 1.41 -3.21 -7.47
C HIS A 145 0.51 -2.69 -6.34
N VAL A 146 -0.78 -2.96 -6.40
CA VAL A 146 -1.76 -2.61 -5.36
C VAL A 146 -1.56 -3.51 -4.14
N TYR A 147 -1.42 -4.83 -4.31
CA TYR A 147 -1.13 -5.73 -3.19
C TYR A 147 0.19 -5.40 -2.49
N ARG A 148 1.24 -5.07 -3.26
CA ARG A 148 2.52 -4.58 -2.75
C ARG A 148 2.33 -3.33 -1.87
N LEU A 149 1.52 -2.38 -2.32
CA LEU A 149 1.22 -1.15 -1.59
C LEU A 149 0.48 -1.46 -0.28
N VAL A 150 -0.62 -2.21 -0.35
CA VAL A 150 -1.41 -2.55 0.85
C VAL A 150 -0.59 -3.36 1.84
N TRP A 151 0.25 -4.28 1.37
CA TRP A 151 1.20 -5.01 2.21
C TRP A 151 2.17 -4.07 2.93
N ARG A 152 2.76 -3.11 2.21
CA ARG A 152 3.63 -2.10 2.82
C ARG A 152 2.91 -1.28 3.89
N GLN A 153 1.68 -0.84 3.65
CA GLN A 153 0.87 -0.12 4.63
C GLN A 153 0.52 -0.99 5.84
N THR A 154 0.28 -2.27 5.62
CA THR A 154 0.04 -3.25 6.70
C THR A 154 1.27 -3.40 7.60
N LEU A 155 2.46 -3.43 7.02
CA LEU A 155 3.71 -3.46 7.80
C LEU A 155 3.90 -2.18 8.61
N PHE A 156 3.55 -1.01 8.08
CA PHE A 156 3.58 0.25 8.84
C PHE A 156 2.55 0.26 9.97
N LEU A 157 1.35 -0.23 9.71
CA LEU A 157 0.32 -0.40 10.73
C LEU A 157 0.81 -1.34 11.84
N ALA A 158 1.39 -2.49 11.50
CA ALA A 158 1.93 -3.44 12.47
C ALA A 158 3.04 -2.84 13.34
N HIS A 159 3.95 -2.04 12.74
CA HIS A 159 4.97 -1.31 13.49
C HIS A 159 4.36 -0.29 14.46
N ASN A 160 3.38 0.49 14.00
CA ASN A 160 2.73 1.49 14.84
C ASN A 160 1.88 0.84 15.94
N MET A 161 1.35 -0.37 15.72
CA MET A 161 0.64 -1.14 16.75
C MET A 161 1.51 -1.42 17.98
N ILE A 162 2.83 -1.43 17.86
CA ILE A 162 3.75 -1.56 19.01
C ILE A 162 3.50 -0.44 20.03
N ILE A 163 3.28 0.81 19.58
CA ILE A 163 2.97 1.93 20.47
C ILE A 163 1.67 1.67 21.20
N TYR A 164 0.64 1.25 20.46
CA TYR A 164 -0.66 0.97 21.06
C TYR A 164 -0.56 -0.14 22.11
N LEU A 165 0.21 -1.20 21.86
CA LEU A 165 0.47 -2.25 22.84
C LEU A 165 1.19 -1.72 24.08
N ILE A 166 2.15 -0.81 23.92
CA ILE A 166 2.82 -0.13 25.04
C ILE A 166 1.81 0.68 25.86
N MET A 167 0.92 1.44 25.19
CA MET A 167 -0.14 2.20 25.84
C MET A 167 -1.10 1.30 26.62
N LEU A 168 -1.50 0.16 26.03
CA LEU A 168 -2.33 -0.84 26.73
C LEU A 168 -1.64 -1.42 27.97
N ALA A 169 -0.33 -1.66 27.92
CA ALA A 169 0.43 -2.18 29.04
C ALA A 169 0.55 -1.16 30.19
N ILE A 170 0.65 0.15 29.86
CA ILE A 170 0.79 1.23 30.84
C ILE A 170 -0.56 1.55 31.48
N PHE A 171 -1.57 1.81 30.68
CA PHE A 171 -2.87 2.33 31.14
C PHE A 171 -3.89 1.23 31.49
N ARG A 172 -3.67 -0.02 31.03
CA ARG A 172 -4.49 -1.21 31.31
C ARG A 172 -6.00 -0.95 31.19
N PRO A 173 -6.48 -0.36 30.09
CA PRO A 173 -7.92 -0.19 29.90
C PRO A 173 -8.60 -1.57 29.91
N HIS A 174 -9.83 -1.64 30.42
CA HIS A 174 -10.61 -2.86 30.44
C HIS A 174 -10.99 -3.25 29.00
N LEU A 175 -10.20 -4.11 28.39
CA LEU A 175 -10.49 -4.70 27.10
C LEU A 175 -11.55 -5.79 27.30
N GLY A 176 -12.81 -5.44 27.02
CA GLY A 176 -13.89 -6.42 27.00
C GLY A 176 -13.79 -7.34 25.76
N TRP A 177 -14.75 -8.28 25.64
CA TRP A 177 -14.89 -9.13 24.45
C TRP A 177 -14.96 -8.36 23.13
N ALA A 178 -15.32 -7.08 23.15
CA ALA A 178 -15.29 -6.18 22.01
C ALA A 178 -13.89 -6.04 21.37
N GLY A 179 -12.81 -6.26 22.12
CA GLY A 179 -11.44 -6.26 21.57
C GLY A 179 -11.22 -7.33 20.50
N LEU A 180 -11.96 -8.44 20.53
CA LEU A 180 -11.88 -9.48 19.49
C LEU A 180 -12.42 -9.02 18.12
N LEU A 181 -13.30 -8.00 18.10
CA LEU A 181 -13.80 -7.40 16.85
C LEU A 181 -12.71 -6.66 16.07
N PHE A 182 -11.57 -6.39 16.70
CA PHE A 182 -10.41 -5.80 16.00
C PHE A 182 -9.95 -6.64 14.80
N PHE A 183 -9.92 -7.97 14.93
CA PHE A 183 -9.44 -8.84 13.85
C PHE A 183 -10.34 -8.82 12.60
N PRO A 184 -11.67 -9.00 12.70
CA PRO A 184 -12.54 -8.87 11.53
C PRO A 184 -12.57 -7.43 10.98
N ALA A 185 -12.48 -6.40 11.84
CA ALA A 185 -12.36 -5.03 11.40
C ALA A 185 -11.06 -4.80 10.60
N LEU A 186 -9.93 -5.32 11.06
CA LEU A 186 -8.66 -5.25 10.35
C LEU A 186 -8.75 -5.92 8.96
N LEU A 187 -9.38 -7.08 8.88
CA LEU A 187 -9.60 -7.76 7.59
C LEU A 187 -10.42 -6.87 6.62
N LEU A 188 -11.47 -6.22 7.13
CA LEU A 188 -12.27 -5.29 6.34
C LEU A 188 -11.43 -4.07 5.88
N PHE A 189 -10.56 -3.53 6.74
CA PHE A 189 -9.64 -2.46 6.36
C PHE A 189 -8.70 -2.87 5.23
N LEU A 190 -8.12 -4.08 5.31
CA LEU A 190 -7.24 -4.60 4.26
C LEU A 190 -7.98 -4.76 2.92
N LEU A 191 -9.17 -5.34 2.93
CA LEU A 191 -10.00 -5.49 1.73
C LEU A 191 -10.37 -4.13 1.12
N ASN A 192 -10.79 -3.17 1.97
CA ASN A 192 -11.06 -1.80 1.54
C ASN A 192 -9.82 -1.11 0.99
N GLY A 193 -8.66 -1.31 1.61
CA GLY A 193 -7.39 -0.76 1.13
C GLY A 193 -7.07 -1.17 -0.30
N VAL A 194 -7.31 -2.44 -0.65
CA VAL A 194 -7.06 -2.95 -2.01
C VAL A 194 -7.95 -2.25 -3.05
N TRP A 195 -9.27 -2.26 -2.86
CA TRP A 195 -10.14 -1.69 -3.88
C TRP A 195 -10.02 -0.16 -3.97
N VAL A 196 -9.83 0.53 -2.85
CA VAL A 196 -9.65 2.00 -2.80
C VAL A 196 -8.36 2.41 -3.51
N ALA A 197 -7.24 1.72 -3.22
CA ALA A 197 -5.98 1.97 -3.90
C ALA A 197 -6.07 1.70 -5.41
N MET A 198 -6.76 0.64 -5.82
CA MET A 198 -7.02 0.33 -7.23
C MET A 198 -7.86 1.43 -7.89
N PHE A 199 -8.95 1.85 -7.25
CA PHE A 199 -9.87 2.85 -7.76
C PHE A 199 -9.18 4.20 -8.00
N PHE A 200 -8.53 4.75 -6.96
CA PHE A 200 -7.82 6.02 -7.10
C PHE A 200 -6.60 5.91 -8.02
N GLY A 201 -5.91 4.78 -8.01
CA GLY A 201 -4.78 4.54 -8.90
C GLY A 201 -5.17 4.58 -10.38
N ILE A 202 -6.28 3.93 -10.76
CA ILE A 202 -6.78 3.95 -12.14
C ILE A 202 -7.22 5.36 -12.55
N ILE A 203 -7.94 6.07 -11.69
CA ILE A 203 -8.41 7.44 -12.00
C ILE A 203 -7.22 8.38 -12.17
N SER A 204 -6.24 8.31 -11.28
CA SER A 204 -5.07 9.19 -11.32
C SER A 204 -4.16 8.94 -12.53
N THR A 205 -4.12 7.73 -13.07
CA THR A 205 -3.42 7.47 -14.35
C THR A 205 -4.06 8.21 -15.51
N ARG A 206 -5.37 8.40 -15.48
CA ARG A 206 -6.08 9.16 -16.53
C ARG A 206 -6.02 10.65 -16.29
N PHE A 207 -6.18 11.07 -15.03
CA PHE A 207 -6.22 12.48 -14.61
C PHE A 207 -5.17 12.72 -13.54
N ARG A 208 -4.01 13.24 -13.94
CA ARG A 208 -2.86 13.43 -13.03
C ARG A 208 -3.12 14.40 -11.88
N ASP A 209 -4.09 15.30 -12.05
CA ASP A 209 -4.49 16.28 -11.02
C ASP A 209 -5.29 15.64 -9.87
N VAL A 210 -5.75 14.41 -10.04
CA VAL A 210 -6.53 13.69 -9.01
C VAL A 210 -5.67 13.36 -7.79
N ALA A 211 -4.39 13.00 -7.96
CA ALA A 211 -3.54 12.64 -6.84
C ALA A 211 -3.37 13.78 -5.82
N PRO A 212 -3.00 15.03 -6.19
CA PRO A 212 -2.95 16.15 -5.26
C PRO A 212 -4.31 16.51 -4.65
N LEU A 213 -5.39 16.36 -5.43
CA LEU A 213 -6.75 16.57 -4.93
C LEU A 213 -7.09 15.57 -3.83
N VAL A 214 -6.75 14.29 -4.03
CA VAL A 214 -6.95 13.20 -3.06
C VAL A 214 -6.18 13.49 -1.77
N ASP A 215 -4.94 13.94 -1.86
CA ASP A 215 -4.14 14.32 -0.70
C ASP A 215 -4.84 15.40 0.15
N SER A 216 -5.37 16.43 -0.51
CA SER A 216 -6.09 17.52 0.16
C SER A 216 -7.42 17.05 0.78
N LEU A 217 -8.16 16.16 0.08
CA LEU A 217 -9.40 15.59 0.59
C LEU A 217 -9.16 14.69 1.80
N VAL A 218 -8.13 13.85 1.77
CA VAL A 218 -7.76 12.99 2.90
C VAL A 218 -7.42 13.83 4.12
N GLN A 219 -6.67 14.93 3.94
CA GLN A 219 -6.35 15.84 5.03
C GLN A 219 -7.61 16.50 5.61
N LEU A 220 -8.53 16.95 4.76
CA LEU A 220 -9.81 17.51 5.20
C LEU A 220 -10.65 16.47 5.96
N CYS A 221 -10.74 15.24 5.45
CA CYS A 221 -11.44 14.14 6.10
C CYS A 221 -10.86 13.81 7.49
N PHE A 222 -9.54 13.95 7.68
CA PHE A 222 -8.92 13.76 8.99
C PHE A 222 -9.52 14.70 10.04
N TYR A 223 -9.64 15.98 9.71
CA TYR A 223 -10.23 16.96 10.64
C TYR A 223 -11.73 16.77 10.86
N MET A 224 -12.43 16.19 9.89
CA MET A 224 -13.87 15.87 10.01
C MET A 224 -14.12 14.57 10.77
N THR A 225 -13.15 13.67 10.81
CA THR A 225 -13.30 12.38 11.49
C THR A 225 -13.19 12.55 13.00
N PRO A 226 -14.10 11.94 13.79
CA PRO A 226 -14.15 12.13 15.24
C PRO A 226 -13.07 11.34 16.01
N ILE A 227 -11.84 11.32 15.48
CA ILE A 227 -10.70 10.67 16.15
C ILE A 227 -10.31 11.45 17.40
N VAL A 228 -10.39 12.78 17.31
CA VAL A 228 -9.88 13.69 18.31
C VAL A 228 -10.98 14.27 19.20
N TRP A 229 -12.21 14.44 18.68
CA TRP A 229 -13.30 15.15 19.38
C TRP A 229 -14.52 14.27 19.72
N LEU A 230 -14.36 12.92 19.64
CA LEU A 230 -15.44 11.97 19.93
C LEU A 230 -15.98 12.10 21.36
N SER A 231 -15.15 12.50 22.33
CA SER A 231 -15.56 12.68 23.71
C SER A 231 -16.62 13.78 23.90
N LEU A 232 -16.69 14.74 22.96
CA LEU A 232 -17.69 15.81 23.00
C LEU A 232 -19.11 15.35 22.68
N ILE A 233 -19.30 14.18 22.07
CA ILE A 233 -20.63 13.68 21.67
C ILE A 233 -21.30 12.87 22.77
N HIS A 234 -20.54 12.42 23.77
CA HIS A 234 -21.04 11.61 24.88
C HIS A 234 -21.33 12.38 26.18
N ILE A 235 -21.38 13.72 26.11
CA ILE A 235 -21.86 14.58 27.24
C ILE A 235 -23.34 14.86 27.09
#